data_93ea98ba92ff94c9aed5be82a2230549
#
_entry.id   93ea98ba92ff94c9aed5be82a2230549
#
_cell.length_a   1.000
_cell.length_b   1.000
_cell.length_c   1.000
_cell.angle_alpha   90.00
_cell.angle_beta   90.00
_cell.angle_gamma   90.00
#
_symmetry.space_group_name_H-M   'P 1'
#
loop_
_entity.id
_entity.type
_entity.pdbx_description
1 polymer ?
#
loop_
_entity_poly.entity_id
_entity_poly.type
_entity_poly.pdbx_seq_one_letter_code
_entity_poly.pdbx_strand_id
1 'polypeptide(L)'
;MVSLNKKKDFKKVGKNVIELQIQALKKLKRSINESFNEAIEAVVKCQSKVIVCGVGKSYRIASKISSTMSSVGTPSFSLSAGDCSHGDLGCITKKDILILVSYSGETKELNNIIQYANRNGIKLIGIVSKKNSTLYKASDIKIYIPEVRESGHGIVPTSSTTSQLAIGDALSIASMEYKKFSKLDFKKFHPAGKIGAKLRTAEDIMLTGKDIPFVNENHGIKLALKKISKKKLGLLIIKNTKGLTKGIIVDGDIKRAMQKNTNIENLKIKDIMTKDPISIEKDTLAAKALDIMSVKKITSLCVHNQKNKQKTIGILHIHNILDSEIR
;
A
#
# COMPACT_ATOMS: atom_id res chain seq x y z
N MET A 1 -37.27 -18.59 41.85
CA MET A 1 -36.64 -19.52 40.90
C MET A 1 -36.77 -18.94 39.51
N VAL A 2 -35.71 -18.32 38.99
CA VAL A 2 -35.69 -17.82 37.62
C VAL A 2 -35.49 -19.04 36.73
N SER A 3 -36.48 -19.34 35.94
CA SER A 3 -36.47 -20.43 34.93
C SER A 3 -35.26 -20.26 34.03
N LEU A 4 -34.22 -21.07 34.24
CA LEU A 4 -33.13 -21.32 33.30
C LEU A 4 -33.73 -22.01 32.10
N ASN A 5 -34.10 -21.22 31.05
CA ASN A 5 -34.51 -21.91 29.90
C ASN A 5 -34.46 -21.34 28.54
N LYS A 6 -34.00 -22.08 27.68
CA LYS A 6 -33.60 -22.12 26.29
C LYS A 6 -32.15 -21.66 26.14
N LYS A 7 -31.22 -22.61 25.89
CA LYS A 7 -29.91 -22.32 25.38
C LYS A 7 -30.08 -21.29 24.26
N LYS A 8 -29.79 -20.02 24.54
CA LYS A 8 -29.82 -18.95 23.55
C LYS A 8 -28.85 -19.36 22.43
N ASP A 9 -29.35 -19.49 21.24
CA ASP A 9 -28.51 -19.78 20.07
C ASP A 9 -27.76 -18.50 19.69
N PHE A 10 -26.62 -18.28 20.33
CA PHE A 10 -25.75 -17.12 20.09
C PHE A 10 -25.27 -17.05 18.65
N LYS A 11 -25.19 -18.19 17.93
CA LYS A 11 -24.86 -18.23 16.50
C LYS A 11 -25.92 -17.50 15.68
N LYS A 12 -27.21 -17.72 16.01
CA LYS A 12 -28.34 -17.04 15.37
C LYS A 12 -28.28 -15.53 15.62
N VAL A 13 -27.95 -15.10 16.84
CA VAL A 13 -27.78 -13.68 17.16
C VAL A 13 -26.65 -13.07 16.32
N GLY A 14 -25.48 -13.71 16.29
CA GLY A 14 -24.36 -13.24 15.49
C GLY A 14 -24.68 -13.11 14.00
N LYS A 15 -25.31 -14.14 13.42
CA LYS A 15 -25.76 -14.12 12.01
C LYS A 15 -26.73 -12.98 11.72
N ASN A 16 -27.67 -12.71 12.63
CA ASN A 16 -28.63 -11.63 12.46
C ASN A 16 -27.97 -10.25 12.51
N VAL A 17 -26.98 -10.04 13.39
CA VAL A 17 -26.20 -8.78 13.44
C VAL A 17 -25.49 -8.54 12.11
N ILE A 18 -24.82 -9.56 11.57
CA ILE A 18 -24.10 -9.46 10.30
C ILE A 18 -25.08 -9.22 9.15
N GLU A 19 -26.23 -9.88 9.14
CA GLU A 19 -27.25 -9.68 8.09
C GLU A 19 -27.77 -8.24 8.07
N LEU A 20 -28.04 -7.63 9.23
CA LEU A 20 -28.42 -6.21 9.31
C LEU A 20 -27.34 -5.29 8.73
N GLN A 21 -26.06 -5.58 8.97
CA GLN A 21 -24.95 -4.82 8.42
C GLN A 21 -24.84 -5.01 6.91
N ILE A 22 -25.04 -6.22 6.38
CA ILE A 22 -25.09 -6.49 4.94
C ILE A 22 -26.18 -5.66 4.27
N GLN A 23 -27.37 -5.62 4.88
CA GLN A 23 -28.49 -4.81 4.35
C GLN A 23 -28.16 -3.31 4.38
N ALA A 24 -27.52 -2.83 5.45
CA ALA A 24 -27.07 -1.44 5.55
C ALA A 24 -26.05 -1.11 4.46
N LEU A 25 -25.07 -1.96 4.20
CA LEU A 25 -24.08 -1.76 3.14
C LEU A 25 -24.71 -1.81 1.74
N LYS A 26 -25.69 -2.67 1.50
CA LYS A 26 -26.44 -2.69 0.23
C LYS A 26 -27.19 -1.37 -0.01
N LYS A 27 -27.83 -0.79 1.03
CA LYS A 27 -28.46 0.54 0.95
C LYS A 27 -27.41 1.62 0.70
N LEU A 28 -26.30 1.61 1.43
CA LEU A 28 -25.21 2.56 1.28
C LEU A 28 -24.66 2.58 -0.15
N LYS A 29 -24.39 1.40 -0.72
CA LYS A 29 -23.89 1.28 -2.11
C LYS A 29 -24.82 1.98 -3.10
N ARG A 30 -26.15 1.87 -2.93
CA ARG A 30 -27.14 2.51 -3.81
C ARG A 30 -27.27 4.01 -3.60
N SER A 31 -26.83 4.55 -2.47
CA SER A 31 -26.91 5.97 -2.12
C SER A 31 -25.71 6.79 -2.59
N ILE A 32 -24.65 6.14 -3.04
CA ILE A 32 -23.48 6.83 -3.61
C ILE A 32 -23.92 7.58 -4.88
N ASN A 33 -23.66 8.87 -4.91
CA ASN A 33 -24.08 9.78 -5.96
C ASN A 33 -22.96 10.80 -6.26
N GLU A 34 -23.27 11.87 -6.99
CA GLU A 34 -22.29 12.87 -7.41
C GLU A 34 -21.58 13.58 -6.24
N SER A 35 -22.23 13.76 -5.09
CA SER A 35 -21.56 14.32 -3.91
C SER A 35 -20.35 13.51 -3.46
N PHE A 36 -20.31 12.22 -3.80
CA PHE A 36 -19.11 11.39 -3.55
C PHE A 36 -17.94 11.83 -4.45
N ASN A 37 -18.19 12.10 -5.72
CA ASN A 37 -17.16 12.61 -6.65
C ASN A 37 -16.67 13.99 -6.20
N GLU A 38 -17.58 14.89 -5.83
CA GLU A 38 -17.23 16.21 -5.27
C GLU A 38 -16.34 16.09 -4.03
N ALA A 39 -16.62 15.13 -3.14
CA ALA A 39 -15.80 14.89 -1.96
C ALA A 39 -14.40 14.40 -2.32
N ILE A 40 -14.27 13.48 -3.29
CA ILE A 40 -12.98 13.01 -3.78
C ILE A 40 -12.17 14.16 -4.37
N GLU A 41 -12.77 14.97 -5.24
CA GLU A 41 -12.10 16.12 -5.82
C GLU A 41 -11.61 17.12 -4.76
N ALA A 42 -12.46 17.42 -3.77
CA ALA A 42 -12.08 18.27 -2.66
C ALA A 42 -10.88 17.68 -1.90
N VAL A 43 -10.94 16.41 -1.49
CA VAL A 43 -9.88 15.72 -0.76
C VAL A 43 -8.57 15.71 -1.56
N VAL A 44 -8.62 15.48 -2.86
CA VAL A 44 -7.43 15.45 -3.71
C VAL A 44 -6.82 16.83 -3.92
N LYS A 45 -7.64 17.88 -4.01
CA LYS A 45 -7.23 19.28 -4.16
C LYS A 45 -6.84 19.94 -2.82
N CYS A 46 -6.94 19.21 -1.69
CA CYS A 46 -6.57 19.71 -0.36
C CYS A 46 -5.12 20.20 -0.31
N GLN A 47 -4.93 21.44 0.13
CA GLN A 47 -3.60 22.08 0.16
C GLN A 47 -2.78 21.79 1.41
N SER A 48 -3.40 21.18 2.45
CA SER A 48 -2.74 20.84 3.70
C SER A 48 -3.11 19.41 4.11
N LYS A 49 -4.15 19.22 4.90
CA LYS A 49 -4.53 17.92 5.43
C LYS A 49 -6.05 17.75 5.54
N VAL A 50 -6.48 16.51 5.57
CA VAL A 50 -7.88 16.16 5.84
C VAL A 50 -8.02 15.86 7.34
N ILE A 51 -8.90 16.57 8.00
CA ILE A 51 -9.21 16.37 9.42
C ILE A 51 -10.55 15.64 9.51
N VAL A 52 -10.56 14.47 10.11
CA VAL A 52 -11.77 13.68 10.30
C VAL A 52 -12.20 13.74 11.76
N CYS A 53 -13.41 14.24 12.01
CA CYS A 53 -13.87 14.48 13.37
C CYS A 53 -15.21 13.81 13.66
N GLY A 54 -15.43 13.43 14.91
CA GLY A 54 -16.64 12.82 15.40
C GLY A 54 -16.70 12.77 16.92
N VAL A 55 -17.74 12.16 17.47
CA VAL A 55 -17.94 11.97 18.91
C VAL A 55 -18.13 10.50 19.24
N GLY A 56 -17.60 10.02 20.34
CA GLY A 56 -17.80 8.66 20.85
C GLY A 56 -17.43 7.58 19.81
N LYS A 57 -18.39 6.72 19.42
CA LYS A 57 -18.15 5.67 18.43
C LYS A 57 -17.82 6.25 17.05
N SER A 58 -18.47 7.35 16.62
CA SER A 58 -18.16 8.02 15.37
C SER A 58 -16.73 8.61 15.35
N TYR A 59 -16.19 9.04 16.51
CA TYR A 59 -14.79 9.43 16.61
C TYR A 59 -13.83 8.25 16.38
N ARG A 60 -14.14 7.07 16.93
CA ARG A 60 -13.33 5.86 16.66
C ARG A 60 -13.31 5.50 15.18
N ILE A 61 -14.44 5.68 14.50
CA ILE A 61 -14.52 5.51 13.04
C ILE A 61 -13.74 6.61 12.32
N ALA A 62 -13.86 7.86 12.73
CA ALA A 62 -13.09 8.99 12.19
C ALA A 62 -11.58 8.74 12.31
N SER A 63 -11.13 8.22 13.45
CA SER A 63 -9.73 7.85 13.67
C SER A 63 -9.24 6.78 12.69
N LYS A 64 -10.07 5.74 12.45
CA LYS A 64 -9.73 4.71 11.45
C LYS A 64 -9.69 5.27 10.03
N ILE A 65 -10.64 6.11 9.67
CA ILE A 65 -10.70 6.74 8.32
C ILE A 65 -9.44 7.59 8.09
N SER A 66 -9.08 8.45 9.04
CA SER A 66 -7.89 9.31 8.91
C SER A 66 -6.60 8.49 8.81
N SER A 67 -6.48 7.43 9.60
CA SER A 67 -5.34 6.51 9.51
C SER A 67 -5.25 5.83 8.14
N THR A 68 -6.39 5.41 7.58
CA THR A 68 -6.43 4.82 6.23
C THR A 68 -6.04 5.85 5.17
N MET A 69 -6.59 7.07 5.21
CA MET A 69 -6.24 8.16 4.29
C MET A 69 -4.73 8.45 4.32
N SER A 70 -4.13 8.56 5.51
CA SER A 70 -2.69 8.78 5.67
C SER A 70 -1.88 7.66 5.05
N SER A 71 -2.29 6.41 5.27
CA SER A 71 -1.60 5.23 4.75
C SER A 71 -1.62 5.11 3.22
N VAL A 72 -2.58 5.76 2.57
CA VAL A 72 -2.73 5.75 1.10
C VAL A 72 -2.40 7.11 0.45
N GLY A 73 -1.62 7.96 1.13
CA GLY A 73 -1.05 9.16 0.53
C GLY A 73 -1.93 10.42 0.61
N THR A 74 -2.92 10.43 1.49
CA THR A 74 -3.68 11.64 1.83
C THR A 74 -3.34 12.04 3.27
N PRO A 75 -2.56 13.13 3.50
CA PRO A 75 -2.26 13.58 4.86
C PRO A 75 -3.55 13.79 5.65
N SER A 76 -3.70 13.10 6.76
CA SER A 76 -4.94 13.14 7.56
C SER A 76 -4.66 12.82 9.02
N PHE A 77 -5.43 13.41 9.91
CA PHE A 77 -5.51 13.00 11.30
C PHE A 77 -6.94 13.12 11.84
N SER A 78 -7.22 12.47 12.94
CA SER A 78 -8.54 12.53 13.59
C SER A 78 -8.53 13.53 14.74
N LEU A 79 -9.67 14.21 14.93
CA LEU A 79 -9.90 15.16 16.00
C LEU A 79 -11.16 14.80 16.76
N SER A 80 -11.10 14.79 18.08
CA SER A 80 -12.27 14.59 18.92
C SER A 80 -13.05 15.90 19.05
N ALA A 81 -14.35 15.86 18.80
CA ALA A 81 -15.17 17.05 18.92
C ALA A 81 -15.25 17.60 20.36
N GLY A 82 -15.09 16.73 21.35
CA GLY A 82 -15.01 17.15 22.75
C GLY A 82 -13.80 18.04 23.02
N ASP A 83 -12.63 17.61 22.51
CA ASP A 83 -11.36 18.31 22.72
C ASP A 83 -11.29 19.64 21.93
N CYS A 84 -12.00 19.74 20.81
CA CYS A 84 -12.12 20.96 20.03
C CYS A 84 -12.67 22.15 20.85
N SER A 85 -13.55 21.89 21.81
CA SER A 85 -14.07 22.92 22.69
C SER A 85 -13.05 23.45 23.70
N HIS A 86 -11.89 22.81 23.81
CA HIS A 86 -10.81 23.11 24.75
C HIS A 86 -9.51 23.59 24.07
N GLY A 87 -9.61 24.06 22.82
CA GLY A 87 -8.49 24.70 22.13
C GLY A 87 -8.03 23.98 20.85
N ASP A 88 -8.38 22.72 20.64
CA ASP A 88 -7.91 21.93 19.48
C ASP A 88 -8.46 22.45 18.12
N LEU A 89 -9.44 23.36 18.13
CA LEU A 89 -9.84 24.11 16.93
C LEU A 89 -8.66 24.82 16.28
N GLY A 90 -7.63 25.22 17.06
CA GLY A 90 -6.40 25.82 16.54
C GLY A 90 -5.59 24.94 15.59
N CYS A 91 -5.85 23.61 15.57
CA CYS A 91 -5.23 22.68 14.64
C CYS A 91 -5.81 22.76 13.22
N ILE A 92 -6.96 23.44 13.04
CA ILE A 92 -7.71 23.50 11.78
C ILE A 92 -7.43 24.83 11.09
N THR A 93 -7.02 24.78 9.81
CA THR A 93 -6.71 25.94 9.01
C THR A 93 -7.60 26.01 7.75
N LYS A 94 -7.67 27.19 7.12
CA LYS A 94 -8.42 27.38 5.87
C LYS A 94 -7.94 26.50 4.70
N LYS A 95 -6.72 25.97 4.77
CA LYS A 95 -6.14 25.09 3.76
C LYS A 95 -6.52 23.60 3.96
N ASP A 96 -7.13 23.28 5.09
CA ASP A 96 -7.55 21.94 5.43
C ASP A 96 -8.94 21.64 4.87
N ILE A 97 -9.29 20.36 4.86
CA ILE A 97 -10.64 19.86 4.66
C ILE A 97 -11.09 19.21 5.95
N LEU A 98 -12.28 19.58 6.38
CA LEU A 98 -12.89 19.00 7.56
C LEU A 98 -13.98 18.01 7.16
N ILE A 99 -13.86 16.77 7.61
CA ILE A 99 -14.89 15.73 7.46
C ILE A 99 -15.51 15.48 8.83
N LEU A 100 -16.79 15.78 9.00
CA LEU A 100 -17.53 15.51 10.23
C LEU A 100 -18.38 14.25 10.06
N VAL A 101 -18.22 13.31 11.00
CA VAL A 101 -18.93 12.02 11.00
C VAL A 101 -19.97 12.01 12.13
N SER A 102 -21.24 12.07 11.78
CA SER A 102 -22.33 11.96 12.74
C SER A 102 -23.56 11.32 12.10
N TYR A 103 -24.00 10.17 12.64
CA TYR A 103 -25.16 9.49 12.06
C TYR A 103 -26.43 10.33 12.14
N SER A 104 -26.71 10.93 13.29
CA SER A 104 -27.87 11.81 13.46
C SER A 104 -27.72 13.17 12.81
N GLY A 105 -26.47 13.66 12.72
CA GLY A 105 -26.17 15.02 12.28
C GLY A 105 -26.55 16.12 13.27
N GLU A 106 -27.00 15.73 14.49
CA GLU A 106 -27.49 16.62 15.55
C GLU A 106 -26.64 16.52 16.84
N THR A 107 -25.40 16.03 16.73
CA THR A 107 -24.49 15.91 17.85
C THR A 107 -24.06 17.29 18.33
N LYS A 108 -24.42 17.68 19.55
CA LYS A 108 -24.23 19.04 20.09
C LYS A 108 -22.77 19.50 20.08
N GLU A 109 -21.85 18.61 20.39
CA GLU A 109 -20.41 18.88 20.43
C GLU A 109 -19.83 19.27 19.07
N LEU A 110 -20.52 18.94 17.97
CA LEU A 110 -20.10 19.34 16.62
C LEU A 110 -20.48 20.78 16.27
N ASN A 111 -21.40 21.42 17.01
CA ASN A 111 -21.91 22.76 16.66
C ASN A 111 -20.79 23.80 16.67
N ASN A 112 -19.88 23.76 17.64
CA ASN A 112 -18.75 24.70 17.72
C ASN A 112 -17.83 24.55 16.51
N ILE A 113 -17.55 23.30 16.11
CA ILE A 113 -16.70 22.99 14.95
C ILE A 113 -17.36 23.44 13.65
N ILE A 114 -18.65 23.18 13.49
CA ILE A 114 -19.46 23.61 12.33
C ILE A 114 -19.40 25.13 12.21
N GLN A 115 -19.66 25.85 13.29
CA GLN A 115 -19.61 27.32 13.30
C GLN A 115 -18.20 27.84 12.99
N TYR A 116 -17.18 27.22 13.57
CA TYR A 116 -15.79 27.58 13.31
C TYR A 116 -15.44 27.37 11.84
N ALA A 117 -15.79 26.23 11.26
CA ALA A 117 -15.52 25.94 9.85
C ALA A 117 -16.19 26.96 8.93
N ASN A 118 -17.48 27.23 9.15
CA ASN A 118 -18.24 28.17 8.32
C ASN A 118 -17.70 29.61 8.42
N ARG A 119 -17.39 30.10 9.64
CA ARG A 119 -16.83 31.45 9.85
C ARG A 119 -15.47 31.65 9.20
N ASN A 120 -14.65 30.59 9.18
CA ASN A 120 -13.28 30.66 8.64
C ASN A 120 -13.19 30.21 7.18
N GLY A 121 -14.29 29.87 6.55
CA GLY A 121 -14.33 29.39 5.16
C GLY A 121 -13.56 28.10 4.94
N ILE A 122 -13.61 27.19 5.94
CA ILE A 122 -12.99 25.86 5.87
C ILE A 122 -13.96 24.93 5.16
N LYS A 123 -13.50 24.23 4.12
CA LYS A 123 -14.33 23.29 3.36
C LYS A 123 -14.82 22.15 4.25
N LEU A 124 -16.14 22.03 4.40
CA LEU A 124 -16.81 21.08 5.28
C LEU A 124 -17.51 19.97 4.49
N ILE A 125 -17.15 18.72 4.78
CA ILE A 125 -17.82 17.51 4.28
C ILE A 125 -18.57 16.87 5.44
N GLY A 126 -19.88 16.70 5.33
CA GLY A 126 -20.70 16.03 6.34
C GLY A 126 -21.06 14.60 5.93
N ILE A 127 -20.71 13.62 6.78
CA ILE A 127 -21.14 12.21 6.62
C ILE A 127 -22.27 11.96 7.61
N VAL A 128 -23.51 11.88 7.09
CA VAL A 128 -24.72 11.98 7.93
C VAL A 128 -25.92 11.25 7.34
N SER A 129 -26.85 10.79 8.20
CA SER A 129 -28.05 10.05 7.78
C SER A 129 -29.30 10.94 7.62
N LYS A 130 -29.39 12.06 8.34
CA LYS A 130 -30.61 12.93 8.29
C LYS A 130 -30.37 14.17 7.46
N LYS A 131 -31.10 14.30 6.34
CA LYS A 131 -31.00 15.41 5.38
C LYS A 131 -31.43 16.78 5.93
N ASN A 132 -32.25 16.80 6.97
CA ASN A 132 -32.70 18.02 7.64
C ASN A 132 -31.88 18.40 8.86
N SER A 133 -30.83 17.65 9.19
CA SER A 133 -29.97 17.88 10.35
C SER A 133 -29.09 19.11 10.20
N THR A 134 -28.63 19.62 11.34
CA THR A 134 -27.71 20.76 11.44
C THR A 134 -26.43 20.52 10.64
N LEU A 135 -25.80 19.35 10.78
CA LEU A 135 -24.60 19.02 10.02
C LEU A 135 -24.86 18.96 8.52
N TYR A 136 -25.96 18.34 8.08
CA TYR A 136 -26.27 18.23 6.65
C TYR A 136 -26.45 19.60 6.00
N LYS A 137 -27.20 20.51 6.66
CA LYS A 137 -27.46 21.86 6.16
C LYS A 137 -26.19 22.71 6.11
N ALA A 138 -25.34 22.58 7.12
CA ALA A 138 -24.12 23.37 7.25
C ALA A 138 -22.95 22.90 6.35
N SER A 139 -23.00 21.67 5.83
CA SER A 139 -21.93 21.10 5.03
C SER A 139 -21.93 21.64 3.60
N ASP A 140 -20.75 21.94 3.06
CA ASP A 140 -20.55 22.24 1.65
C ASP A 140 -20.83 21.00 0.78
N ILE A 141 -20.30 19.85 1.19
CA ILE A 141 -20.46 18.57 0.51
C ILE A 141 -21.15 17.59 1.46
N LYS A 142 -22.17 16.92 0.97
CA LYS A 142 -23.11 16.13 1.77
C LYS A 142 -23.05 14.66 1.38
N ILE A 143 -22.33 13.85 2.16
CA ILE A 143 -22.28 12.40 2.01
C ILE A 143 -23.42 11.79 2.82
N TYR A 144 -24.44 11.36 2.12
CA TYR A 144 -25.65 10.79 2.74
C TYR A 144 -25.47 9.30 3.03
N ILE A 145 -25.67 8.90 4.28
CA ILE A 145 -25.78 7.49 4.72
C ILE A 145 -27.26 7.18 4.93
N PRO A 146 -27.85 6.20 4.22
CA PRO A 146 -29.25 5.82 4.44
C PRO A 146 -29.53 5.36 5.86
N GLU A 147 -30.74 5.61 6.32
CA GLU A 147 -31.19 5.09 7.62
C GLU A 147 -31.19 3.56 7.65
N VAL A 148 -30.65 3.01 8.71
CA VAL A 148 -30.44 1.58 8.89
C VAL A 148 -30.98 1.11 10.24
N ARG A 149 -31.32 -0.18 10.30
CA ARG A 149 -31.74 -0.81 11.55
C ARG A 149 -30.49 -1.21 12.34
N GLU A 150 -30.46 -0.78 13.59
CA GLU A 150 -29.40 -1.18 14.52
C GLU A 150 -29.70 -2.52 15.20
N SER A 151 -28.66 -3.19 15.65
CA SER A 151 -28.76 -4.37 16.49
C SER A 151 -28.99 -4.00 17.97
N GLY A 152 -29.09 -4.99 18.87
CA GLY A 152 -29.19 -4.74 20.31
C GLY A 152 -30.41 -3.89 20.66
N HIS A 153 -31.62 -4.41 20.42
CA HIS A 153 -32.89 -3.71 20.60
C HIS A 153 -33.11 -2.46 19.73
N GLY A 154 -32.30 -2.32 18.63
CA GLY A 154 -32.38 -1.18 17.74
C GLY A 154 -31.65 0.08 18.24
N ILE A 155 -30.84 -0.03 19.28
CA ILE A 155 -30.19 1.13 19.91
C ILE A 155 -28.66 1.08 19.93
N VAL A 156 -28.07 -0.09 19.69
CA VAL A 156 -26.60 -0.23 19.71
C VAL A 156 -26.02 0.12 18.35
N PRO A 157 -25.21 1.19 18.23
CA PRO A 157 -24.58 1.57 16.96
C PRO A 157 -23.71 0.43 16.42
N THR A 158 -24.18 -0.23 15.39
CA THR A 158 -23.58 -1.38 14.71
C THR A 158 -23.63 -1.18 13.18
N SER A 159 -24.83 -1.20 12.62
CA SER A 159 -25.04 -1.01 11.17
C SER A 159 -24.66 0.41 10.72
N SER A 160 -24.97 1.43 11.53
CA SER A 160 -24.59 2.82 11.24
C SER A 160 -23.08 3.01 11.25
N THR A 161 -22.37 2.48 12.25
CA THR A 161 -20.91 2.59 12.33
C THR A 161 -20.21 1.80 11.24
N THR A 162 -20.74 0.62 10.86
CA THR A 162 -20.26 -0.14 9.70
C THR A 162 -20.42 0.67 8.39
N SER A 163 -21.55 1.37 8.22
CA SER A 163 -21.79 2.23 7.05
C SER A 163 -20.84 3.43 7.02
N GLN A 164 -20.61 4.09 8.18
CA GLN A 164 -19.64 5.19 8.30
C GLN A 164 -18.22 4.74 7.96
N LEU A 165 -17.81 3.56 8.43
CA LEU A 165 -16.50 2.99 8.13
C LEU A 165 -16.37 2.69 6.64
N ALA A 166 -17.37 2.03 6.05
CA ALA A 166 -17.34 1.64 4.65
C ALA A 166 -17.26 2.83 3.69
N ILE A 167 -18.03 3.91 3.95
CA ILE A 167 -17.95 5.11 3.10
C ILE A 167 -16.61 5.83 3.28
N GLY A 168 -16.04 5.84 4.49
CA GLY A 168 -14.71 6.41 4.74
C GLY A 168 -13.60 5.65 4.03
N ASP A 169 -13.68 4.32 3.98
CA ASP A 169 -12.75 3.48 3.22
C ASP A 169 -12.91 3.74 1.71
N ALA A 170 -14.14 3.84 1.23
CA ALA A 170 -14.41 4.16 -0.16
C ALA A 170 -13.82 5.53 -0.57
N LEU A 171 -13.97 6.57 0.28
CA LEU A 171 -13.35 7.88 0.07
C LEU A 171 -11.82 7.78 0.05
N SER A 172 -11.23 7.02 0.95
CA SER A 172 -9.77 6.85 1.02
C SER A 172 -9.21 6.17 -0.23
N ILE A 173 -9.83 5.08 -0.66
CA ILE A 173 -9.37 4.31 -1.83
C ILE A 173 -9.61 5.07 -3.13
N ALA A 174 -10.78 5.71 -3.30
CA ALA A 174 -11.03 6.51 -4.50
C ALA A 174 -10.06 7.70 -4.62
N SER A 175 -9.72 8.35 -3.49
CA SER A 175 -8.69 9.40 -3.47
C SER A 175 -7.30 8.86 -3.82
N MET A 176 -6.95 7.66 -3.35
CA MET A 176 -5.73 6.95 -3.71
C MET A 176 -5.63 6.68 -5.22
N GLU A 177 -6.71 6.17 -5.81
CA GLU A 177 -6.77 5.87 -7.24
C GLU A 177 -6.69 7.15 -8.09
N TYR A 178 -7.41 8.20 -7.71
CA TYR A 178 -7.35 9.50 -8.39
C TYR A 178 -5.93 10.07 -8.42
N LYS A 179 -5.19 9.94 -7.29
CA LYS A 179 -3.79 10.37 -7.17
C LYS A 179 -2.81 9.43 -7.89
N LYS A 180 -3.26 8.33 -8.48
CA LYS A 180 -2.42 7.28 -9.07
C LYS A 180 -1.36 6.76 -8.10
N PHE A 181 -1.71 6.69 -6.82
CA PHE A 181 -0.84 6.23 -5.76
C PHE A 181 -0.50 4.75 -5.95
N SER A 182 0.76 4.47 -6.18
CA SER A 182 1.24 3.15 -6.58
C SER A 182 1.57 2.24 -5.38
N LYS A 183 1.81 0.95 -5.66
CA LYS A 183 2.36 0.02 -4.65
C LYS A 183 3.72 0.46 -4.10
N LEU A 184 4.53 1.13 -4.92
CA LEU A 184 5.82 1.68 -4.50
C LEU A 184 5.66 2.88 -3.56
N ASP A 185 4.62 3.71 -3.78
CA ASP A 185 4.29 4.79 -2.86
C ASP A 185 3.77 4.24 -1.53
N PHE A 186 2.93 3.20 -1.57
CA PHE A 186 2.44 2.51 -0.37
C PHE A 186 3.60 1.94 0.47
N LYS A 187 4.63 1.39 -0.17
CA LYS A 187 5.85 0.91 0.49
C LYS A 187 6.56 2.00 1.31
N LYS A 188 6.61 3.25 0.81
CA LYS A 188 7.27 4.36 1.52
C LYS A 188 6.64 4.64 2.89
N PHE A 189 5.33 4.42 3.02
CA PHE A 189 4.60 4.63 4.27
C PHE A 189 4.50 3.37 5.14
N HIS A 190 4.90 2.20 4.61
CA HIS A 190 4.84 0.92 5.32
C HIS A 190 6.21 0.21 5.28
N PRO A 191 7.27 0.78 5.89
CA PRO A 191 8.63 0.23 5.78
C PRO A 191 8.82 -1.09 6.53
N ALA A 192 7.93 -1.41 7.47
CA ALA A 192 8.02 -2.58 8.37
C ALA A 192 6.84 -3.55 8.20
N GLY A 193 7.00 -4.74 8.79
CA GLY A 193 5.94 -5.77 8.83
C GLY A 193 5.79 -6.58 7.55
N LYS A 194 4.85 -7.54 7.56
CA LYS A 194 4.61 -8.47 6.44
C LYS A 194 4.24 -7.78 5.13
N ILE A 195 3.55 -6.64 5.21
CA ILE A 195 3.15 -5.88 4.02
C ILE A 195 4.37 -5.21 3.41
N GLY A 196 5.22 -4.57 4.22
CA GLY A 196 6.47 -3.97 3.75
C GLY A 196 7.42 -5.00 3.12
N ALA A 197 7.54 -6.19 3.72
CA ALA A 197 8.33 -7.28 3.17
C ALA A 197 7.86 -7.69 1.77
N LYS A 198 6.55 -7.86 1.56
CA LYS A 198 5.96 -8.19 0.24
C LYS A 198 6.16 -7.11 -0.83
N LEU A 199 6.44 -5.88 -0.42
CA LEU A 199 6.65 -4.75 -1.31
C LEU A 199 8.13 -4.41 -1.54
N ARG A 200 9.07 -5.24 -1.03
CA ARG A 200 10.50 -5.08 -1.34
C ARG A 200 10.76 -5.17 -2.84
N THR A 201 11.64 -4.30 -3.31
CA THR A 201 12.07 -4.25 -4.71
C THR A 201 13.42 -4.94 -4.87
N ALA A 202 13.85 -5.15 -6.12
CA ALA A 202 15.19 -5.64 -6.41
C ALA A 202 16.27 -4.76 -5.77
N GLU A 203 16.10 -3.43 -5.80
CA GLU A 203 17.04 -2.46 -5.19
C GLU A 203 17.25 -2.67 -3.69
N ASP A 204 16.21 -3.08 -2.96
CA ASP A 204 16.30 -3.26 -1.51
C ASP A 204 17.14 -4.47 -1.06
N ILE A 205 17.29 -5.47 -1.94
CA ILE A 205 17.85 -6.78 -1.58
C ILE A 205 18.93 -7.27 -2.54
N MET A 206 19.21 -6.54 -3.62
CA MET A 206 20.26 -6.90 -4.58
C MET A 206 21.66 -6.72 -3.99
N LEU A 207 22.59 -7.50 -4.47
CA LEU A 207 24.02 -7.28 -4.25
C LEU A 207 24.50 -6.12 -5.14
N THR A 208 25.33 -5.24 -4.58
CA THR A 208 25.79 -4.03 -5.27
C THR A 208 27.31 -3.86 -5.18
N GLY A 209 27.85 -2.93 -5.97
CA GLY A 209 29.23 -2.49 -5.87
C GLY A 209 30.26 -3.62 -5.96
N LYS A 210 31.07 -3.76 -4.93
CA LYS A 210 32.16 -4.76 -4.84
C LYS A 210 31.64 -6.22 -4.73
N ASP A 211 30.38 -6.40 -4.37
CA ASP A 211 29.78 -7.74 -4.24
C ASP A 211 29.33 -8.31 -5.58
N ILE A 212 29.18 -7.49 -6.61
CA ILE A 212 28.92 -7.97 -7.96
C ILE A 212 30.19 -8.58 -8.53
N PRO A 213 30.16 -9.86 -8.94
CA PRO A 213 31.33 -10.54 -9.49
C PRO A 213 31.56 -10.17 -10.97
N PHE A 214 31.98 -8.94 -11.23
CA PHE A 214 32.31 -8.48 -12.58
C PHE A 214 33.64 -9.03 -13.09
N VAL A 215 33.67 -9.45 -14.36
CA VAL A 215 34.88 -9.81 -15.11
C VAL A 215 34.82 -9.16 -16.49
N ASN A 216 35.99 -8.80 -17.06
CA ASN A 216 36.07 -8.30 -18.41
C ASN A 216 36.02 -9.46 -19.42
N GLU A 217 35.35 -9.25 -20.56
CA GLU A 217 35.18 -10.26 -21.64
C GLU A 217 36.49 -10.82 -22.19
N ASN A 218 37.58 -10.07 -22.09
CA ASN A 218 38.89 -10.42 -22.63
C ASN A 218 39.75 -11.28 -21.68
N HIS A 219 39.26 -11.51 -20.42
CA HIS A 219 40.03 -12.34 -19.49
C HIS A 219 39.91 -13.83 -19.82
N GLY A 220 40.92 -14.60 -19.39
CA GLY A 220 40.94 -16.05 -19.52
C GLY A 220 40.06 -16.73 -18.44
N ILE A 221 39.72 -17.98 -18.68
CA ILE A 221 38.82 -18.78 -17.80
C ILE A 221 39.39 -19.00 -16.41
N LYS A 222 40.72 -19.10 -16.23
CA LYS A 222 41.35 -19.27 -14.89
C LYS A 222 40.95 -18.17 -13.90
N LEU A 223 40.88 -16.91 -14.39
CA LEU A 223 40.43 -15.79 -13.57
C LEU A 223 38.93 -15.89 -13.22
N ALA A 224 38.12 -16.37 -14.16
CA ALA A 224 36.70 -16.60 -13.97
C ALA A 224 36.47 -17.63 -12.84
N LEU A 225 37.12 -18.79 -12.94
CA LEU A 225 37.04 -19.85 -11.93
C LEU A 225 37.43 -19.36 -10.52
N LYS A 226 38.55 -18.64 -10.42
CA LYS A 226 38.99 -18.05 -9.15
C LYS A 226 37.97 -17.09 -8.55
N LYS A 227 37.32 -16.27 -9.39
CA LYS A 227 36.32 -15.32 -8.91
C LYS A 227 35.00 -15.97 -8.52
N ILE A 228 34.49 -16.94 -9.26
CA ILE A 228 33.30 -17.71 -8.91
C ILE A 228 33.45 -18.35 -7.54
N SER A 229 34.55 -19.08 -7.34
CA SER A 229 34.85 -19.75 -6.08
C SER A 229 34.95 -18.76 -4.91
N LYS A 230 35.58 -17.61 -5.11
CA LYS A 230 35.74 -16.57 -4.08
C LYS A 230 34.40 -15.95 -3.66
N LYS A 231 33.52 -15.68 -4.60
CA LYS A 231 32.25 -14.96 -4.36
C LYS A 231 31.09 -15.87 -3.94
N LYS A 232 31.22 -17.18 -4.13
CA LYS A 232 30.22 -18.21 -3.73
C LYS A 232 28.80 -17.98 -4.25
N LEU A 233 28.65 -17.25 -5.37
CA LEU A 233 27.36 -16.95 -5.99
C LEU A 233 27.06 -17.85 -7.19
N GLY A 234 28.01 -18.71 -7.60
CA GLY A 234 27.84 -19.58 -8.77
C GLY A 234 27.69 -18.85 -10.10
N LEU A 235 28.03 -17.56 -10.16
CA LEU A 235 27.90 -16.74 -11.37
C LEU A 235 28.96 -15.65 -11.50
N LEU A 236 29.15 -15.16 -12.74
CA LEU A 236 29.92 -13.96 -13.07
C LEU A 236 29.18 -13.10 -14.07
N ILE A 237 29.28 -11.80 -13.92
CA ILE A 237 28.79 -10.82 -14.91
C ILE A 237 29.92 -10.35 -15.78
N ILE A 238 29.75 -10.49 -17.09
CA ILE A 238 30.75 -10.13 -18.08
C ILE A 238 30.47 -8.73 -18.60
N LYS A 239 31.48 -7.87 -18.53
CA LYS A 239 31.39 -6.49 -19.06
C LYS A 239 32.50 -6.21 -20.06
N ASN A 240 32.22 -5.31 -20.99
CA ASN A 240 33.23 -4.79 -21.89
C ASN A 240 34.07 -3.67 -21.25
N THR A 241 35.00 -3.12 -21.99
CA THR A 241 35.87 -1.99 -21.55
C THR A 241 35.08 -0.71 -21.26
N LYS A 242 33.90 -0.52 -21.85
CA LYS A 242 32.98 0.60 -21.59
C LYS A 242 32.08 0.37 -20.37
N GLY A 243 32.23 -0.76 -19.64
CA GLY A 243 31.46 -1.11 -18.46
C GLY A 243 30.04 -1.62 -18.76
N LEU A 244 29.70 -1.90 -20.00
CA LEU A 244 28.42 -2.46 -20.41
C LEU A 244 28.40 -3.97 -20.24
N THR A 245 27.31 -4.51 -19.75
CA THR A 245 27.08 -5.95 -19.58
C THR A 245 26.95 -6.63 -20.94
N LYS A 246 27.74 -7.67 -21.15
CA LYS A 246 27.79 -8.46 -22.40
C LYS A 246 27.25 -9.87 -22.22
N GLY A 247 27.32 -10.38 -21.01
CA GLY A 247 26.88 -11.74 -20.73
C GLY A 247 26.94 -12.10 -19.25
N ILE A 248 26.55 -13.32 -18.98
CA ILE A 248 26.65 -13.98 -17.69
C ILE A 248 27.31 -15.35 -17.88
N ILE A 249 28.08 -15.78 -16.92
CA ILE A 249 28.57 -17.16 -16.81
C ILE A 249 28.04 -17.72 -15.49
N VAL A 250 27.45 -18.90 -15.54
CA VAL A 250 27.06 -19.66 -14.36
C VAL A 250 27.87 -20.97 -14.29
N ASP A 251 27.87 -21.64 -13.14
CA ASP A 251 28.58 -22.92 -12.95
C ASP A 251 28.24 -23.96 -14.03
N GLY A 252 26.97 -23.97 -14.48
CA GLY A 252 26.53 -24.83 -15.57
C GLY A 252 27.21 -24.55 -16.91
N ASP A 253 27.53 -23.28 -17.21
CA ASP A 253 28.23 -22.91 -18.44
C ASP A 253 29.65 -23.43 -18.42
N ILE A 254 30.33 -23.30 -17.29
CA ILE A 254 31.68 -23.83 -17.09
C ILE A 254 31.68 -25.33 -17.23
N LYS A 255 30.74 -26.04 -16.57
CA LYS A 255 30.62 -27.50 -16.68
C LYS A 255 30.42 -27.94 -18.13
N ARG A 256 29.56 -27.27 -18.88
CA ARG A 256 29.35 -27.54 -20.32
C ARG A 256 30.60 -27.28 -21.17
N ALA A 257 31.31 -26.22 -20.86
CA ALA A 257 32.57 -25.89 -21.55
C ALA A 257 33.66 -26.96 -21.30
N MET A 258 33.75 -27.47 -20.06
CA MET A 258 34.66 -28.56 -19.69
C MET A 258 34.35 -29.88 -20.42
N GLN A 259 33.07 -30.17 -20.63
CA GLN A 259 32.63 -31.40 -21.31
C GLN A 259 32.95 -31.35 -22.84
N LYS A 260 32.94 -30.15 -23.42
CA LYS A 260 33.13 -29.95 -24.86
C LYS A 260 34.60 -29.77 -25.28
N ASN A 261 35.46 -29.37 -24.35
CA ASN A 261 36.84 -28.99 -24.66
C ASN A 261 37.82 -29.73 -23.75
N THR A 262 38.80 -30.37 -24.35
CA THR A 262 39.87 -31.05 -23.65
C THR A 262 40.88 -30.09 -22.98
N ASN A 263 41.00 -28.88 -23.50
CA ASN A 263 41.90 -27.84 -22.98
C ASN A 263 41.15 -26.55 -22.68
N ILE A 264 40.58 -26.42 -21.50
CA ILE A 264 39.82 -25.27 -21.04
C ILE A 264 40.70 -24.03 -20.74
N GLU A 265 41.99 -24.20 -20.55
CA GLU A 265 42.89 -23.10 -20.17
C GLU A 265 43.00 -22.02 -21.25
N ASN A 266 42.84 -22.40 -22.50
CA ASN A 266 42.91 -21.51 -23.66
C ASN A 266 41.59 -20.81 -24.00
N LEU A 267 40.48 -21.18 -23.33
CA LEU A 267 39.17 -20.57 -23.56
C LEU A 267 39.12 -19.15 -23.00
N LYS A 268 38.57 -18.26 -23.79
CA LYS A 268 38.23 -16.89 -23.36
C LYS A 268 36.81 -16.86 -22.78
N ILE A 269 36.59 -15.99 -21.82
CA ILE A 269 35.26 -15.79 -21.18
C ILE A 269 34.16 -15.55 -22.18
N LYS A 270 34.44 -14.76 -23.25
CA LYS A 270 33.49 -14.46 -24.33
C LYS A 270 32.99 -15.69 -25.09
N ASP A 271 33.75 -16.80 -25.07
CA ASP A 271 33.44 -18.01 -25.85
C ASP A 271 32.45 -18.93 -25.09
N ILE A 272 32.34 -18.76 -23.79
CA ILE A 272 31.50 -19.60 -22.91
C ILE A 272 30.34 -18.86 -22.24
N MET A 273 30.31 -17.52 -22.31
CA MET A 273 29.26 -16.73 -21.67
C MET A 273 27.91 -16.88 -22.39
N THR A 274 26.84 -16.90 -21.62
CA THR A 274 25.50 -16.66 -22.14
C THR A 274 25.35 -15.16 -22.38
N LYS A 275 25.14 -14.77 -23.67
CA LYS A 275 24.92 -13.37 -24.06
C LYS A 275 23.55 -12.89 -23.61
N ASP A 276 23.42 -11.57 -23.49
CA ASP A 276 22.16 -10.89 -23.16
C ASP A 276 21.43 -11.48 -21.95
N PRO A 277 22.05 -11.43 -20.77
CA PRO A 277 21.47 -12.03 -19.57
C PRO A 277 20.13 -11.40 -19.25
N ILE A 278 19.20 -12.21 -18.72
CA ILE A 278 17.88 -11.73 -18.30
C ILE A 278 18.10 -10.68 -17.21
N SER A 279 17.48 -9.53 -17.41
CA SER A 279 17.62 -8.39 -16.50
C SER A 279 16.26 -7.77 -16.16
N ILE A 280 16.22 -7.12 -15.01
CA ILE A 280 15.05 -6.44 -14.47
C ILE A 280 15.41 -5.02 -14.05
N GLU A 281 14.40 -4.16 -13.98
CA GLU A 281 14.54 -2.82 -13.41
C GLU A 281 14.68 -2.88 -11.90
N LYS A 282 15.44 -1.95 -11.33
CA LYS A 282 15.71 -1.88 -9.89
C LYS A 282 14.42 -1.80 -9.04
N ASP A 283 13.36 -1.16 -9.57
CA ASP A 283 12.06 -0.99 -8.91
C ASP A 283 11.14 -2.21 -9.05
N THR A 284 11.61 -3.29 -9.71
CA THR A 284 10.84 -4.54 -9.83
C THR A 284 10.63 -5.16 -8.46
N LEU A 285 9.38 -5.51 -8.11
CA LEU A 285 9.08 -6.20 -6.86
C LEU A 285 9.82 -7.54 -6.80
N ALA A 286 10.36 -7.86 -5.64
CA ALA A 286 11.11 -9.10 -5.43
C ALA A 286 10.25 -10.37 -5.67
N ALA A 287 8.96 -10.33 -5.35
CA ALA A 287 8.02 -11.41 -5.70
C ALA A 287 7.95 -11.63 -7.22
N LYS A 288 7.84 -10.55 -8.02
CA LYS A 288 7.85 -10.64 -9.48
C LYS A 288 9.19 -11.15 -10.02
N ALA A 289 10.30 -10.76 -9.39
CA ALA A 289 11.62 -11.28 -9.75
C ALA A 289 11.72 -12.79 -9.49
N LEU A 290 11.16 -13.28 -8.40
CA LEU A 290 11.08 -14.71 -8.07
C LEU A 290 10.26 -15.49 -9.11
N ASP A 291 9.12 -14.93 -9.54
CA ASP A 291 8.30 -15.54 -10.61
C ASP A 291 9.08 -15.65 -11.92
N ILE A 292 9.82 -14.60 -12.30
CA ILE A 292 10.68 -14.61 -13.49
C ILE A 292 11.75 -15.70 -13.36
N MET A 293 12.42 -15.80 -12.20
CA MET A 293 13.42 -16.85 -11.94
C MET A 293 12.82 -18.25 -12.07
N SER A 294 11.64 -18.46 -11.50
CA SER A 294 10.92 -19.75 -11.54
C SER A 294 10.54 -20.15 -12.97
N VAL A 295 9.90 -19.25 -13.71
CA VAL A 295 9.47 -19.50 -15.09
C VAL A 295 10.67 -19.74 -16.02
N LYS A 296 11.74 -18.96 -15.86
CA LYS A 296 12.95 -19.08 -16.69
C LYS A 296 13.94 -20.14 -16.21
N LYS A 297 13.66 -20.80 -15.08
CA LYS A 297 14.52 -21.80 -14.42
C LYS A 297 15.95 -21.28 -14.19
N ILE A 298 16.05 -20.04 -13.68
CA ILE A 298 17.31 -19.38 -13.35
C ILE A 298 17.31 -18.96 -11.87
N THR A 299 18.50 -18.84 -11.30
CA THR A 299 18.66 -18.48 -9.88
C THR A 299 19.10 -17.03 -9.67
N SER A 300 19.31 -16.28 -10.74
CA SER A 300 19.86 -14.92 -10.66
C SER A 300 19.36 -14.04 -11.79
N LEU A 301 19.22 -12.77 -11.50
CA LEU A 301 18.83 -11.72 -12.47
C LEU A 301 19.80 -10.56 -12.37
N CYS A 302 20.18 -10.00 -13.51
CA CYS A 302 20.86 -8.71 -13.57
C CYS A 302 19.86 -7.60 -13.25
N VAL A 303 20.27 -6.62 -12.48
CA VAL A 303 19.45 -5.45 -12.17
C VAL A 303 20.03 -4.22 -12.83
N HIS A 304 19.20 -3.43 -13.50
CA HIS A 304 19.61 -2.21 -14.21
C HIS A 304 18.70 -1.02 -13.84
N ASN A 305 19.16 0.19 -14.13
CA ASN A 305 18.36 1.41 -14.08
C ASN A 305 17.47 1.52 -15.33
N GLN A 306 16.33 2.18 -15.21
CA GLN A 306 15.41 2.48 -16.32
C GLN A 306 16.11 3.15 -17.52
N LYS A 307 17.13 4.00 -17.25
CA LYS A 307 17.83 4.77 -18.26
C LYS A 307 18.86 3.95 -19.07
N ASN A 308 19.31 2.80 -18.58
CA ASN A 308 20.38 2.03 -19.23
C ASN A 308 20.28 0.53 -18.93
N LYS A 309 19.55 -0.19 -19.77
CA LYS A 309 19.35 -1.65 -19.65
C LYS A 309 20.63 -2.46 -19.81
N GLN A 310 21.63 -1.91 -20.47
CA GLN A 310 22.90 -2.62 -20.71
C GLN A 310 23.90 -2.47 -19.56
N LYS A 311 23.61 -1.64 -18.54
CA LYS A 311 24.51 -1.45 -17.39
C LYS A 311 23.94 -2.12 -16.16
N THR A 312 24.50 -3.26 -15.78
CA THR A 312 24.17 -3.92 -14.51
C THR A 312 24.66 -3.09 -13.33
N ILE A 313 23.75 -2.74 -12.44
CA ILE A 313 23.99 -1.99 -11.19
C ILE A 313 23.88 -2.88 -9.97
N GLY A 314 23.24 -4.05 -10.10
CA GLY A 314 23.04 -5.03 -9.04
C GLY A 314 22.82 -6.44 -9.57
N ILE A 315 22.93 -7.41 -8.69
CA ILE A 315 22.59 -8.82 -8.93
C ILE A 315 21.59 -9.24 -7.87
N LEU A 316 20.47 -9.76 -8.31
CA LEU A 316 19.48 -10.36 -7.44
C LEU A 316 19.60 -11.89 -7.54
N HIS A 317 20.00 -12.52 -6.46
CA HIS A 317 20.08 -13.98 -6.36
C HIS A 317 18.87 -14.51 -5.60
N ILE A 318 18.41 -15.73 -5.92
CA ILE A 318 17.22 -16.34 -5.30
C ILE A 318 17.33 -16.39 -3.76
N HIS A 319 18.52 -16.64 -3.22
CA HIS A 319 18.73 -16.64 -1.77
C HIS A 319 18.49 -15.27 -1.14
N ASN A 320 18.84 -14.17 -1.80
CA ASN A 320 18.53 -12.83 -1.28
C ASN A 320 17.02 -12.61 -1.13
N ILE A 321 16.21 -13.19 -2.03
CA ILE A 321 14.75 -13.13 -1.93
C ILE A 321 14.24 -14.00 -0.80
N LEU A 322 14.73 -15.23 -0.68
CA LEU A 322 14.30 -16.17 0.37
C LEU A 322 14.66 -15.68 1.77
N ASP A 323 15.85 -15.12 1.94
CA ASP A 323 16.34 -14.56 3.21
C ASP A 323 15.58 -13.30 3.62
N SER A 324 14.93 -12.63 2.66
CA SER A 324 14.16 -11.41 2.91
C SER A 324 12.72 -11.64 3.39
N GLU A 325 12.35 -12.89 3.76
CA GLU A 325 11.01 -13.29 4.22
C GLU A 325 9.87 -13.00 3.22
N ILE A 326 10.18 -12.87 1.95
CA ILE A 326 9.19 -12.72 0.88
C ILE A 326 8.68 -14.11 0.52
N ARG A 327 7.53 -14.48 1.08
CA ARG A 327 6.77 -15.71 0.74
C ARG A 327 5.43 -15.35 0.14
#